data_36b735665e4cca7ae7d790fedd9a0c35
#
_entry.id   36b735665e4cca7ae7d790fedd9a0c35
#
_cell.length_a   1.000
_cell.length_b   1.000
_cell.length_c   1.000
_cell.angle_alpha   90.00
_cell.angle_beta   90.00
_cell.angle_gamma   90.00
#
_symmetry.space_group_name_H-M   'P 1'
#
loop_
_entity.id
_entity.type
_entity.pdbx_description
1 polymer ?
#
loop_
_entity_poly.entity_id
_entity_poly.type
_entity_poly.pdbx_seq_one_letter_code
_entity_poly.pdbx_strand_id
1 'polypeptide(L)'
;MLTIKDIENFKETFNDETPLGEPQHWIYLKSGRSLEITHEENGIPESKQYFSIRLHCSEEEFNNGDYYKTCGVITTLTATTAQDTLNCINAIMRTFKEMED
;
A
#
# COMPACT_ATOMS: atom_id res chain seq x y z
N MET A 1 5.85 -6.71 -11.36
CA MET A 1 4.94 -7.20 -10.31
C MET A 1 5.73 -7.52 -9.04
N LEU A 2 5.17 -7.21 -7.88
CA LEU A 2 5.81 -7.49 -6.60
C LEU A 2 5.88 -8.99 -6.32
N THR A 3 7.02 -9.42 -5.78
CA THR A 3 7.25 -10.79 -5.35
C THR A 3 7.39 -10.85 -3.83
N ILE A 4 7.33 -12.06 -3.26
CA ILE A 4 7.57 -12.27 -1.83
C ILE A 4 8.96 -11.74 -1.47
N LYS A 5 9.96 -12.00 -2.30
CA LYS A 5 11.34 -11.56 -2.07
C LYS A 5 11.46 -10.03 -2.04
N ASP A 6 10.73 -9.34 -2.91
CA ASP A 6 10.70 -7.87 -2.90
C ASP A 6 10.22 -7.35 -1.55
N ILE A 7 9.18 -7.98 -0.99
CA ILE A 7 8.61 -7.57 0.30
C ILE A 7 9.54 -7.97 1.45
N GLU A 8 10.16 -9.14 1.40
CA GLU A 8 11.13 -9.56 2.42
C GLU A 8 12.33 -8.61 2.49
N ASN A 9 12.75 -8.07 1.33
CA ASN A 9 13.88 -7.15 1.20
C ASN A 9 13.40 -5.70 1.02
N PHE A 10 12.33 -5.33 1.67
CA PHE A 10 11.61 -4.07 1.41
C PHE A 10 12.53 -2.84 1.51
N LYS A 11 13.43 -2.81 2.49
CA LYS A 11 14.34 -1.67 2.68
C LYS A 11 15.34 -1.51 1.54
N GLU A 12 15.75 -2.63 0.92
CA GLU A 12 16.69 -2.62 -0.20
C GLU A 12 15.98 -2.46 -1.55
N THR A 13 14.73 -2.91 -1.62
CA THR A 13 13.96 -2.91 -2.87
C THR A 13 13.25 -1.60 -3.14
N PHE A 14 12.73 -0.97 -2.10
CA PHE A 14 11.96 0.27 -2.22
C PHE A 14 12.68 1.40 -1.50
N ASN A 15 13.08 2.40 -2.26
CA ASN A 15 13.87 3.52 -1.78
C ASN A 15 13.06 4.77 -1.42
N ASP A 16 11.78 4.81 -1.80
CA ASP A 16 10.91 5.91 -1.40
C ASP A 16 10.67 5.81 0.10
N GLU A 17 10.62 6.96 0.76
CA GLU A 17 10.48 7.01 2.20
C GLU A 17 9.35 7.96 2.60
N THR A 18 8.67 7.61 3.69
CA THR A 18 7.75 8.54 4.35
C THR A 18 8.55 9.65 5.02
N PRO A 19 7.90 10.76 5.45
CA PRO A 19 8.58 11.79 6.25
C PRO A 19 9.22 11.24 7.54
N LEU A 20 8.79 10.06 8.00
CA LEU A 20 9.36 9.39 9.18
C LEU A 20 10.52 8.44 8.83
N GLY A 21 10.90 8.35 7.56
CA GLY A 21 12.01 7.50 7.12
C GLY A 21 11.64 6.04 6.93
N GLU A 22 10.36 5.74 6.73
CA GLU A 22 9.90 4.36 6.53
C GLU A 22 9.90 3.99 5.04
N PRO A 23 10.32 2.76 4.68
CA PRO A 23 10.27 2.32 3.28
C PRO A 23 8.85 2.33 2.74
N GLN A 24 8.68 2.83 1.52
CA GLN A 24 7.37 3.00 0.90
C GLN A 24 7.44 2.72 -0.60
N HIS A 25 6.39 2.10 -1.12
CA HIS A 25 6.24 1.84 -2.55
C HIS A 25 4.83 2.21 -3.01
N TRP A 26 4.76 2.89 -4.18
CA TRP A 26 3.51 3.30 -4.79
C TRP A 26 3.33 2.58 -6.12
N ILE A 27 2.13 2.03 -6.34
CA ILE A 27 1.72 1.44 -7.61
C ILE A 27 0.58 2.27 -8.15
N TYR A 28 0.77 2.84 -9.35
CA TYR A 28 -0.25 3.67 -10.00
C TYR A 28 -1.09 2.79 -10.93
N LEU A 29 -2.40 2.82 -10.73
CA LEU A 29 -3.33 1.94 -11.42
C LEU A 29 -3.97 2.64 -12.61
N LYS A 30 -4.47 1.85 -13.57
CA LYS A 30 -5.09 2.41 -14.79
C LYS A 30 -6.33 3.23 -14.51
N SER A 31 -7.05 2.91 -13.43
CA SER A 31 -8.23 3.66 -13.01
C SER A 31 -7.93 5.08 -12.52
N GLY A 32 -6.67 5.41 -12.31
CA GLY A 32 -6.24 6.65 -11.65
C GLY A 32 -6.08 6.52 -10.15
N ARG A 33 -6.52 5.39 -9.57
CA ARG A 33 -6.26 5.07 -8.16
C ARG A 33 -4.82 4.65 -7.98
N SER A 34 -4.36 4.65 -6.74
CA SER A 34 -2.99 4.21 -6.42
C SER A 34 -2.99 3.32 -5.18
N LEU A 35 -2.03 2.41 -5.15
CA LEU A 35 -1.82 1.50 -4.05
C LEU A 35 -0.50 1.85 -3.36
N GLU A 36 -0.55 2.06 -2.06
CA GLU A 36 0.61 2.38 -1.25
C GLU A 36 0.95 1.21 -0.34
N ILE A 37 2.21 0.78 -0.35
CA ILE A 37 2.72 -0.22 0.58
C ILE A 37 3.80 0.46 1.41
N THR A 38 3.64 0.46 2.74
CA THR A 38 4.58 1.08 3.66
C THR A 38 4.97 0.08 4.73
N HIS A 39 6.26 -0.01 5.05
CA HIS A 39 6.71 -0.79 6.19
C HIS A 39 6.72 0.12 7.41
N GLU A 40 5.77 -0.11 8.31
CA GLU A 40 5.59 0.68 9.53
C GLU A 40 6.59 0.20 10.57
N GLU A 41 7.69 0.93 10.74
CA GLU A 41 8.79 0.51 11.60
C GLU A 41 9.28 1.59 12.57
N ASN A 42 9.05 2.87 12.30
CA ASN A 42 9.58 3.93 13.12
C ASN A 42 8.94 3.96 14.52
N GLY A 43 9.76 3.80 15.56
CA GLY A 43 9.28 3.75 16.93
C GLY A 43 8.59 2.44 17.31
N ILE A 44 8.62 1.42 16.44
CA ILE A 44 7.95 0.14 16.67
C ILE A 44 9.03 -0.95 16.87
N PRO A 45 8.97 -1.75 17.96
CA PRO A 45 9.88 -2.87 18.14
C PRO A 45 9.85 -3.81 16.93
N GLU A 46 11.00 -4.34 16.54
CA GLU A 46 11.12 -5.17 15.34
C GLU A 46 10.09 -6.29 15.26
N SER A 47 9.82 -6.95 16.38
CA SER A 47 8.84 -8.05 16.46
C SER A 47 7.39 -7.61 16.24
N LYS A 48 7.13 -6.31 16.26
CA LYS A 48 5.78 -5.73 16.10
C LYS A 48 5.64 -4.87 14.85
N GLN A 49 6.68 -4.73 14.06
CA GLN A 49 6.64 -4.00 12.80
C GLN A 49 5.70 -4.71 11.82
N TYR A 50 5.09 -3.95 10.93
CA TYR A 50 4.10 -4.49 10.01
C TYR A 50 4.06 -3.70 8.71
N PHE A 51 3.39 -4.25 7.70
CA PHE A 51 3.10 -3.55 6.46
C PHE A 51 1.68 -2.98 6.51
N SER A 52 1.53 -1.75 6.06
CA SER A 52 0.22 -1.19 5.76
C SER A 52 0.06 -1.11 4.25
N ILE A 53 -1.13 -1.48 3.78
CA ILE A 53 -1.47 -1.48 2.36
C ILE A 53 -2.71 -0.62 2.21
N ARG A 54 -2.60 0.52 1.50
CA ARG A 54 -3.68 1.48 1.34
C ARG A 54 -4.02 1.66 -0.12
N LEU A 55 -5.31 1.61 -0.43
CA LEU A 55 -5.80 2.01 -1.73
C LEU A 55 -6.26 3.46 -1.64
N HIS A 56 -5.69 4.32 -2.47
CA HIS A 56 -6.04 5.74 -2.56
C HIS A 56 -6.94 5.99 -3.74
N CYS A 57 -7.89 6.91 -3.57
CA CYS A 57 -8.80 7.30 -4.64
C CYS A 57 -8.06 8.05 -5.76
N SER A 58 -8.68 8.14 -6.92
CA SER A 58 -8.17 8.95 -8.02
C SER A 58 -8.35 10.44 -7.72
N GLU A 59 -7.61 11.28 -8.46
CA GLU A 59 -7.78 12.73 -8.38
C GLU A 59 -9.21 13.15 -8.71
N GLU A 60 -9.81 12.52 -9.72
CA GLU A 60 -11.19 12.78 -10.11
C GLU A 60 -12.16 12.47 -8.98
N GLU A 61 -12.03 11.30 -8.36
CA GLU A 61 -12.86 10.93 -7.22
C GLU A 61 -12.71 11.92 -6.07
N PHE A 62 -11.49 12.30 -5.74
CA PHE A 62 -11.22 13.25 -4.67
C PHE A 62 -11.83 14.61 -4.97
N ASN A 63 -11.68 15.11 -6.20
CA ASN A 63 -12.24 16.40 -6.62
C ASN A 63 -13.76 16.39 -6.65
N ASN A 64 -14.38 15.23 -6.85
CA ASN A 64 -15.83 15.06 -6.78
C ASN A 64 -16.36 14.97 -5.34
N GLY A 65 -15.45 15.00 -4.34
CA GLY A 65 -15.82 14.90 -2.93
C GLY A 65 -15.86 13.48 -2.38
N ASP A 66 -15.52 12.47 -3.22
CA ASP A 66 -15.46 11.10 -2.78
C ASP A 66 -14.23 10.89 -1.88
N TYR A 67 -14.43 10.17 -0.79
CA TYR A 67 -13.35 9.85 0.17
C TYR A 67 -12.67 11.07 0.80
N TYR A 68 -13.30 12.25 0.73
CA TYR A 68 -12.73 13.48 1.30
C TYR A 68 -12.45 13.33 2.80
N LYS A 69 -13.36 12.71 3.54
CA LYS A 69 -13.23 12.55 4.99
C LYS A 69 -12.10 11.63 5.41
N THR A 70 -11.65 10.76 4.51
CA THR A 70 -10.56 9.82 4.75
C THR A 70 -9.26 10.27 4.06
N CYS A 71 -9.18 11.54 3.66
CA CYS A 71 -8.03 12.11 2.93
C CYS A 71 -7.68 11.29 1.68
N GLY A 72 -8.69 10.75 1.01
CA GLY A 72 -8.52 9.99 -0.22
C GLY A 72 -8.28 8.50 -0.04
N VAL A 73 -8.20 7.99 1.19
CA VAL A 73 -7.98 6.56 1.42
C VAL A 73 -9.30 5.81 1.31
N ILE A 74 -9.36 4.84 0.39
CA ILE A 74 -10.56 4.00 0.19
C ILE A 74 -10.59 2.88 1.21
N THR A 75 -9.46 2.17 1.37
CA THR A 75 -9.34 1.05 2.29
C THR A 75 -7.90 0.90 2.75
N THR A 76 -7.72 0.33 3.94
CA THR A 76 -6.41 0.01 4.50
C THR A 76 -6.45 -1.40 5.06
N LEU A 77 -5.45 -2.20 4.70
CA LEU A 77 -5.20 -3.50 5.29
C LEU A 77 -3.80 -3.49 5.91
N THR A 78 -3.57 -4.37 6.86
CA THR A 78 -2.27 -4.55 7.49
C THR A 78 -1.87 -6.01 7.45
N ALA A 79 -0.56 -6.27 7.38
CA ALA A 79 -0.01 -7.62 7.36
C ALA A 79 1.37 -7.62 8.00
N THR A 80 1.75 -8.76 8.59
CA THR A 80 3.04 -8.91 9.29
C THR A 80 4.04 -9.75 8.51
N THR A 81 3.59 -10.51 7.52
CA THR A 81 4.47 -11.37 6.71
C THR A 81 4.43 -10.91 5.25
N ALA A 82 5.47 -11.28 4.50
CA ALA A 82 5.53 -10.97 3.07
C ALA A 82 4.39 -11.65 2.31
N GLN A 83 4.07 -12.91 2.65
CA GLN A 83 2.98 -13.63 1.99
C GLN A 83 1.62 -12.98 2.27
N ASP A 84 1.35 -12.61 3.52
CA ASP A 84 0.08 -11.94 3.85
C ASP A 84 -0.01 -10.57 3.22
N THR A 85 1.11 -9.86 3.08
CA THR A 85 1.15 -8.58 2.36
C THR A 85 0.74 -8.75 0.91
N LEU A 86 1.29 -9.76 0.22
CA LEU A 86 0.87 -10.06 -1.16
C LEU A 86 -0.60 -10.46 -1.23
N ASN A 87 -1.06 -11.25 -0.27
CA ASN A 87 -2.47 -11.65 -0.21
C ASN A 87 -3.38 -10.42 -0.04
N CYS A 88 -2.98 -9.45 0.79
CA CYS A 88 -3.72 -8.19 0.96
C CYS A 88 -3.74 -7.36 -0.32
N ILE A 89 -2.60 -7.24 -1.01
CA ILE A 89 -2.52 -6.53 -2.29
C ILE A 89 -3.49 -7.15 -3.29
N ASN A 90 -3.44 -8.48 -3.45
CA ASN A 90 -4.30 -9.18 -4.38
C ASN A 90 -5.78 -9.07 -4.01
N ALA A 91 -6.10 -9.11 -2.71
CA ALA A 91 -7.47 -8.94 -2.23
C ALA A 91 -8.02 -7.56 -2.58
N ILE A 92 -7.24 -6.50 -2.36
CA ILE A 92 -7.64 -5.13 -2.71
C ILE A 92 -7.85 -5.01 -4.22
N MET A 93 -6.87 -5.47 -5.00
CA MET A 93 -6.93 -5.40 -6.46
C MET A 93 -8.17 -6.10 -7.00
N ARG A 94 -8.50 -7.26 -6.45
CA ARG A 94 -9.65 -8.04 -6.87
C ARG A 94 -10.96 -7.40 -6.45
N THR A 95 -11.07 -7.00 -5.19
CA THR A 95 -12.28 -6.41 -4.62
C THR A 95 -12.69 -5.13 -5.36
N PHE A 96 -11.72 -4.31 -5.71
CA PHE A 96 -11.96 -3.04 -6.38
C PHE A 96 -11.78 -3.11 -7.90
N LYS A 97 -11.68 -4.33 -8.45
CA LYS A 97 -11.57 -4.59 -9.90
C LYS A 97 -10.41 -3.86 -10.55
N GLU A 98 -9.29 -3.80 -9.85
CA GLU A 98 -8.05 -3.18 -10.33
C GLU A 98 -7.09 -4.20 -10.96
N MET A 99 -7.48 -5.47 -11.02
CA MET A 99 -6.67 -6.51 -11.66
C MET A 99 -6.64 -6.29 -13.17
N GLU A 100 -5.45 -6.38 -13.72
CA GLU A 100 -5.27 -6.35 -15.17
C GLU A 100 -5.36 -7.78 -15.71
N ASP A 101 -6.03 -7.91 -16.83
CA ASP A 101 -6.10 -9.19 -17.53
C ASP A 101 -4.80 -9.42 -18.32
#